data_03512d19d2d3ce59345d3716e6837ef1
#
_entry.id   03512d19d2d3ce59345d3716e6837ef1
#
_cell.length_a   1.000
_cell.length_b   1.000
_cell.length_c   1.000
_cell.angle_alpha   90.00
_cell.angle_beta   90.00
_cell.angle_gamma   90.00
#
_symmetry.space_group_name_H-M   'P 1'
#
loop_
_entity.id
_entity.type
_entity.pdbx_description
1 polymer ?
#
loop_
_entity_poly.entity_id
_entity_poly.type
_entity_poly.pdbx_seq_one_letter_code
_entity_poly.pdbx_strand_id
1 'polypeptide(L)'
;MDCKIGELSQKDFTKIIQLTKEILTNTSHAFSLLAIKNTSGQYLQKYDDRWESWLFPYIRSTEDNKDNVDRCVSRLLGVEVETKYVTCAKHCKYSVSDEVYKIYNHKLYKCLLESIPKNMVNETFEIDGNKYRWMSVQEMESDERIMEINDMVNDNINSKKL
;
A
#
# COMPACT_ATOMS: atom_id res chain seq x y z
N MET A 1 4.61 -10.90 -26.25
CA MET A 1 4.98 -9.69 -27.02
C MET A 1 6.49 -9.61 -27.05
N ASP A 2 7.06 -9.86 -28.21
CA ASP A 2 8.50 -9.81 -28.37
C ASP A 2 8.95 -8.37 -28.59
N CYS A 3 9.41 -7.74 -27.53
CA CYS A 3 10.00 -6.41 -27.62
C CYS A 3 11.47 -6.55 -27.99
N LYS A 4 11.78 -6.37 -29.26
CA LYS A 4 13.17 -6.37 -29.72
C LYS A 4 13.75 -4.97 -29.55
N ILE A 5 14.72 -4.83 -28.67
CA ILE A 5 15.34 -3.54 -28.32
C ILE A 5 15.91 -2.84 -29.58
N GLY A 6 16.38 -3.60 -30.56
CA GLY A 6 16.90 -3.05 -31.84
C GLY A 6 15.85 -2.44 -32.78
N GLU A 7 14.56 -2.60 -32.47
CA GLU A 7 13.45 -2.08 -33.28
C GLU A 7 12.79 -0.82 -32.67
N LEU A 8 13.32 -0.30 -31.57
CA LEU A 8 12.79 0.92 -30.94
C LEU A 8 13.08 2.13 -31.84
N SER A 9 12.04 2.90 -32.11
CA SER A 9 12.17 4.15 -32.88
C SER A 9 12.83 5.24 -32.02
N GLN A 10 13.31 6.30 -32.66
CA GLN A 10 13.85 7.49 -31.98
C GLN A 10 12.77 8.10 -31.02
N LYS A 11 11.51 8.05 -31.43
CA LYS A 11 10.38 8.51 -30.64
C LYS A 11 10.23 7.69 -29.34
N ASP A 12 10.43 6.38 -29.42
CA ASP A 12 10.36 5.48 -28.26
C ASP A 12 11.52 5.73 -27.31
N PHE A 13 12.73 5.94 -27.79
CA PHE A 13 13.88 6.34 -26.99
C PHE A 13 13.63 7.66 -26.26
N THR A 14 13.05 8.64 -26.93
CA THR A 14 12.73 9.94 -26.32
C THR A 14 11.73 9.77 -25.18
N LYS A 15 10.71 8.92 -25.35
CA LYS A 15 9.75 8.60 -24.27
C LYS A 15 10.43 7.92 -23.09
N ILE A 16 11.32 6.96 -23.33
CA ILE A 16 12.04 6.25 -22.27
C ILE A 16 12.91 7.23 -21.47
N ILE A 17 13.62 8.13 -22.15
CA ILE A 17 14.46 9.15 -21.49
C ILE A 17 13.60 10.09 -20.65
N GLN A 18 12.44 10.51 -21.15
CA GLN A 18 11.52 11.37 -20.43
C GLN A 18 10.96 10.68 -19.20
N LEU A 19 10.53 9.42 -19.31
CA LEU A 19 10.08 8.60 -18.20
C LEU A 19 11.17 8.44 -17.14
N THR A 20 12.41 8.20 -17.57
CA THR A 20 13.56 8.10 -16.66
C THR A 20 13.80 9.39 -15.89
N LYS A 21 13.68 10.54 -16.54
CA LYS A 21 13.79 11.85 -15.87
C LYS A 21 12.66 12.07 -14.86
N GLU A 22 11.43 11.71 -15.20
CA GLU A 22 10.28 11.79 -14.29
C GLU A 22 10.49 10.88 -13.08
N ILE A 23 11.03 9.68 -13.28
CA ILE A 23 11.40 8.75 -12.21
C ILE A 23 12.37 9.39 -11.21
N LEU A 24 13.40 10.05 -11.71
CA LEU A 24 14.43 10.65 -10.88
C LEU A 24 13.95 11.93 -10.17
N THR A 25 12.94 12.62 -10.70
CA THR A 25 12.43 13.87 -10.15
C THR A 25 11.21 13.70 -9.24
N ASN A 26 10.47 12.58 -9.34
CA ASN A 26 9.23 12.35 -8.60
C ASN A 26 9.43 11.47 -7.36
N THR A 27 10.30 11.89 -6.44
CA THR A 27 10.47 11.24 -5.13
C THR A 27 9.32 11.54 -4.15
N SER A 28 8.39 12.44 -4.51
CA SER A 28 7.30 12.89 -3.65
C SER A 28 6.12 11.91 -3.53
N HIS A 29 6.11 10.82 -4.31
CA HIS A 29 5.01 9.84 -4.31
C HIS A 29 5.40 8.54 -3.60
N ALA A 30 6.03 8.67 -2.45
CA ALA A 30 6.41 7.54 -1.62
C ALA A 30 5.39 7.35 -0.49
N PHE A 31 4.84 6.14 -0.41
CA PHE A 31 3.86 5.75 0.61
C PHE A 31 4.29 4.48 1.32
N SER A 32 3.91 4.38 2.58
CA SER A 32 4.12 3.19 3.40
C SER A 32 2.77 2.51 3.65
N LEU A 33 2.64 1.28 3.21
CA LEU A 33 1.45 0.44 3.38
C LEU A 33 1.59 -0.37 4.66
N LEU A 34 0.49 -0.50 5.40
CA LEU A 34 0.46 -1.09 6.72
C LEU A 34 -0.36 -2.38 6.71
N ALA A 35 0.31 -3.52 6.75
CA ALA A 35 -0.33 -4.83 6.85
C ALA A 35 -0.44 -5.23 8.33
N ILE A 36 -1.54 -4.84 8.96
CA ILE A 36 -1.83 -5.12 10.37
C ILE A 36 -2.71 -6.36 10.44
N LYS A 37 -2.18 -7.43 10.99
CA LYS A 37 -2.83 -8.74 11.07
C LYS A 37 -3.25 -9.05 12.50
N ASN A 38 -4.49 -9.46 12.69
CA ASN A 38 -4.98 -9.88 14.00
C ASN A 38 -4.75 -11.38 14.27
N THR A 39 -5.12 -11.82 15.47
CA THR A 39 -4.96 -13.20 15.89
C THR A 39 -5.82 -14.21 15.11
N SER A 40 -6.85 -13.74 14.42
CA SER A 40 -7.70 -14.56 13.56
C SER A 40 -7.22 -14.63 12.10
N GLY A 41 -6.06 -14.03 11.79
CA GLY A 41 -5.51 -14.03 10.45
C GLY A 41 -6.15 -13.03 9.50
N GLN A 42 -6.90 -12.07 10.03
CA GLN A 42 -7.52 -11.00 9.26
C GLN A 42 -6.65 -9.76 9.24
N TYR A 43 -6.73 -8.99 8.15
CA TYR A 43 -5.99 -7.75 7.96
C TYR A 43 -6.88 -6.53 8.12
N LEU A 44 -6.36 -5.49 8.79
CA LEU A 44 -7.05 -4.23 8.95
C LEU A 44 -7.17 -3.52 7.60
N GLN A 45 -8.38 -3.11 7.25
CA GLN A 45 -8.69 -2.33 6.07
C GLN A 45 -9.35 -1.02 6.46
N LYS A 46 -9.00 0.06 5.77
CA LYS A 46 -9.59 1.37 5.91
C LYS A 46 -10.42 1.69 4.68
N TYR A 47 -11.64 2.21 4.86
CA TYR A 47 -12.45 2.66 3.74
C TYR A 47 -11.91 3.98 3.18
N ASP A 48 -11.68 4.03 1.88
CA ASP A 48 -11.22 5.23 1.19
C ASP A 48 -12.33 5.72 0.24
N ASP A 49 -12.85 6.92 0.52
CA ASP A 49 -13.97 7.49 -0.24
C ASP A 49 -13.59 7.83 -1.69
N ARG A 50 -12.32 8.16 -1.95
CA ARG A 50 -11.85 8.48 -3.30
C ARG A 50 -11.86 7.27 -4.21
N TRP A 51 -11.48 6.11 -3.65
CA TRP A 51 -11.43 4.84 -4.37
C TRP A 51 -12.72 4.05 -4.24
N GLU A 52 -13.62 4.48 -3.34
CA GLU A 52 -14.86 3.77 -3.00
C GLU A 52 -14.59 2.29 -2.69
N SER A 53 -13.55 2.03 -1.92
CA SER A 53 -13.09 0.67 -1.62
C SER A 53 -12.35 0.60 -0.28
N TRP A 54 -12.22 -0.63 0.22
CA TRP A 54 -11.39 -0.95 1.38
C TRP A 54 -9.94 -1.08 0.94
N LEU A 55 -9.04 -0.39 1.63
CA LEU A 55 -7.60 -0.40 1.36
C LEU A 55 -6.82 -0.74 2.62
N PHE A 56 -5.63 -1.30 2.46
CA PHE A 56 -4.68 -1.32 3.55
C PHE A 56 -4.39 0.12 3.99
N PRO A 57 -4.34 0.39 5.31
CA PRO A 57 -3.96 1.72 5.77
C PRO A 57 -2.61 2.11 5.21
N TYR A 58 -2.43 3.37 4.87
CA TYR A 58 -1.18 3.88 4.34
C TYR A 58 -0.91 5.29 4.84
N ILE A 59 0.37 5.64 4.86
CA ILE A 59 0.84 6.98 5.20
C ILE A 59 1.90 7.40 4.18
N ARG A 60 2.13 8.69 4.07
CA ARG A 60 3.23 9.21 3.26
C ARG A 60 4.57 8.83 3.90
N SER A 61 5.51 8.33 3.12
CA SER A 61 6.86 8.01 3.60
C SER A 61 7.65 9.28 3.93
N THR A 62 8.47 9.21 4.98
CA THR A 62 9.33 10.31 5.45
C THR A 62 10.79 9.83 5.57
N GLU A 63 11.72 10.73 5.90
CA GLU A 63 13.12 10.36 6.12
C GLU A 63 13.25 9.36 7.28
N ASP A 64 12.57 9.62 8.40
CA ASP A 64 12.52 8.72 9.56
C ASP A 64 11.35 7.74 9.45
N ASN A 65 11.24 7.07 8.31
CA ASN A 65 10.03 6.36 7.94
C ASN A 65 9.63 5.25 8.90
N LYS A 66 10.60 4.43 9.36
CA LYS A 66 10.32 3.34 10.31
C LYS A 66 9.71 3.85 11.62
N ASP A 67 10.30 4.90 12.20
CA ASP A 67 9.81 5.49 13.44
C ASP A 67 8.42 6.14 13.23
N ASN A 68 8.22 6.78 12.10
CA ASN A 68 6.93 7.38 11.77
C ASN A 68 5.84 6.33 11.57
N VAL A 69 6.15 5.21 10.91
CA VAL A 69 5.24 4.07 10.75
C VAL A 69 4.89 3.49 12.12
N ASP A 70 5.87 3.23 12.97
CA ASP A 70 5.64 2.65 14.30
C ASP A 70 4.76 3.56 15.16
N ARG A 71 4.99 4.86 15.14
CA ARG A 71 4.16 5.83 15.85
C ARG A 71 2.73 5.88 15.31
N CYS A 72 2.59 5.85 13.99
CA CYS A 72 1.27 5.86 13.35
C CYS A 72 0.46 4.62 13.72
N VAL A 73 1.06 3.44 13.63
CA VAL A 73 0.39 2.18 13.98
C VAL A 73 0.10 2.12 15.47
N SER A 74 1.03 2.53 16.32
CA SER A 74 0.82 2.56 17.79
C SER A 74 -0.33 3.49 18.17
N ARG A 75 -0.40 4.65 17.53
CA ARG A 75 -1.49 5.61 17.76
C ARG A 75 -2.84 5.06 17.29
N LEU A 76 -2.86 4.41 16.12
CA LEU A 76 -4.06 3.78 15.57
C LEU A 76 -4.60 2.68 16.50
N LEU A 77 -3.71 1.83 17.01
CA LEU A 77 -4.07 0.69 17.85
C LEU A 77 -4.27 1.06 19.33
N GLY A 78 -3.80 2.23 19.75
CA GLY A 78 -3.84 2.65 21.15
C GLY A 78 -2.88 1.88 22.07
N VAL A 79 -1.93 1.14 21.50
CA VAL A 79 -0.89 0.41 22.21
C VAL A 79 0.45 0.60 21.49
N GLU A 80 1.54 0.55 22.23
CA GLU A 80 2.86 0.67 21.66
C GLU A 80 3.22 -0.62 20.90
N VAL A 81 3.53 -0.49 19.61
CA VAL A 81 3.91 -1.60 18.75
C VAL A 81 5.11 -1.24 17.88
N GLU A 82 5.82 -2.26 17.46
CA GLU A 82 6.91 -2.14 16.50
C GLU A 82 6.55 -2.92 15.24
N THR A 83 6.63 -2.25 14.09
CA THR A 83 6.38 -2.86 12.80
C THR A 83 7.67 -3.44 12.22
N LYS A 84 7.54 -4.32 11.23
CA LYS A 84 8.67 -4.87 10.48
C LYS A 84 8.55 -4.49 9.01
N TYR A 85 9.64 -3.96 8.46
CA TYR A 85 9.77 -3.73 7.03
C TYR A 85 9.75 -5.05 6.26
N VAL A 86 8.96 -5.14 5.21
CA VAL A 86 8.84 -6.36 4.38
C VAL A 86 9.55 -6.17 3.05
N THR A 87 9.13 -5.17 2.27
CA THR A 87 9.65 -4.94 0.92
C THR A 87 9.27 -3.55 0.44
N CYS A 88 9.81 -3.15 -0.71
CA CYS A 88 9.33 -2.00 -1.44
C CYS A 88 9.08 -2.37 -2.91
N ALA A 89 8.15 -1.67 -3.52
CA ALA A 89 7.88 -1.80 -4.95
C ALA A 89 7.68 -0.42 -5.56
N LYS A 90 8.19 -0.25 -6.76
CA LYS A 90 8.02 0.97 -7.54
C LYS A 90 7.05 0.68 -8.67
N HIS A 91 6.04 1.53 -8.81
CA HIS A 91 5.03 1.43 -9.85
C HIS A 91 5.01 2.70 -10.68
N CYS A 92 5.05 2.54 -11.99
CA CYS A 92 4.83 3.65 -12.92
C CYS A 92 3.37 3.62 -13.35
N LYS A 93 2.61 4.67 -13.01
CA LYS A 93 1.20 4.80 -13.39
C LYS A 93 0.94 6.15 -14.02
N TYR A 94 0.09 6.16 -15.06
CA TYR A 94 -0.34 7.39 -15.67
C TYR A 94 -1.40 8.08 -14.81
N SER A 95 -1.13 9.32 -14.43
CA SER A 95 -2.09 10.16 -13.70
C SER A 95 -2.96 10.91 -14.69
N VAL A 96 -4.24 10.53 -14.77
CA VAL A 96 -5.21 11.19 -15.66
C VAL A 96 -5.44 12.64 -15.28
N SER A 97 -5.48 12.94 -13.98
CA SER A 97 -5.70 14.31 -13.48
C SER A 97 -4.55 15.27 -13.78
N ASP A 98 -3.31 14.77 -13.73
CA ASP A 98 -2.11 15.58 -13.96
C ASP A 98 -1.50 15.40 -15.35
N GLU A 99 -2.06 14.49 -16.14
CA GLU A 99 -1.64 14.15 -17.52
C GLU A 99 -0.16 13.81 -17.63
N VAL A 100 0.40 13.15 -16.59
CA VAL A 100 1.80 12.70 -16.57
C VAL A 100 1.92 11.30 -15.98
N TYR A 101 2.99 10.61 -16.34
CA TYR A 101 3.36 9.38 -15.67
C TYR A 101 3.98 9.70 -14.32
N LYS A 102 3.53 9.02 -13.28
CA LYS A 102 4.06 9.15 -11.92
C LYS A 102 4.63 7.84 -11.45
N ILE A 103 5.71 7.92 -10.68
CA ILE A 103 6.27 6.77 -10.01
C ILE A 103 5.89 6.81 -8.55
N TYR A 104 5.27 5.71 -8.14
CA TYR A 104 4.91 5.49 -6.75
C TYR A 104 5.89 4.50 -6.15
N ASN A 105 6.51 4.89 -5.07
CA ASN A 105 7.35 4.00 -4.26
C ASN A 105 6.55 3.57 -3.05
N HIS A 106 6.13 2.32 -3.02
CA HIS A 106 5.39 1.73 -1.93
C HIS A 106 6.30 0.86 -1.08
N LYS A 107 6.45 1.23 0.18
CA LYS A 107 7.10 0.41 1.20
C LYS A 107 6.03 -0.35 1.96
N LEU A 108 6.27 -1.61 2.25
CA LEU A 108 5.33 -2.45 2.98
C LEU A 108 5.89 -2.78 4.36
N TYR A 109 5.10 -2.51 5.39
CA TYR A 109 5.39 -2.83 6.78
C TYR A 109 4.32 -3.77 7.31
N LYS A 110 4.71 -4.72 8.15
CA LYS A 110 3.78 -5.63 8.80
C LYS A 110 3.78 -5.45 10.31
N CYS A 111 2.62 -5.70 10.91
CA CYS A 111 2.42 -5.74 12.34
C CYS A 111 1.51 -6.91 12.68
N LEU A 112 1.97 -7.81 13.56
CA LEU A 112 1.16 -8.90 14.08
C LEU A 112 0.67 -8.53 15.46
N LEU A 113 -0.65 -8.52 15.65
CA LEU A 113 -1.26 -8.23 16.93
C LEU A 113 -1.31 -9.48 17.79
N GLU A 114 -1.00 -9.35 19.06
CA GLU A 114 -1.17 -10.42 20.05
C GLU A 114 -2.63 -10.51 20.52
N SER A 115 -3.36 -9.41 20.48
CA SER A 115 -4.78 -9.33 20.83
C SER A 115 -5.47 -8.22 20.05
N ILE A 116 -6.78 -8.36 19.82
CA ILE A 116 -7.58 -7.33 19.16
C ILE A 116 -7.94 -6.27 20.18
N PRO A 117 -7.66 -4.97 19.94
CA PRO A 117 -8.09 -3.88 20.81
C PRO A 117 -9.61 -3.89 21.01
N LYS A 118 -10.06 -3.53 22.23
CA LYS A 118 -11.49 -3.57 22.58
C LYS A 118 -12.39 -2.74 21.67
N ASN A 119 -11.90 -1.62 21.17
CA ASN A 119 -12.64 -0.75 20.26
C ASN A 119 -12.64 -1.23 18.80
N MET A 120 -11.99 -2.35 18.52
CA MET A 120 -11.83 -2.95 17.17
C MET A 120 -12.42 -4.36 17.07
N VAL A 121 -13.25 -4.78 18.03
CA VAL A 121 -13.81 -6.14 18.05
C VAL A 121 -15.02 -6.32 17.14
N ASN A 122 -15.69 -5.23 16.76
CA ASN A 122 -16.83 -5.28 15.85
C ASN A 122 -16.37 -5.50 14.42
N GLU A 123 -17.25 -5.98 13.56
CA GLU A 123 -16.96 -6.19 12.15
C GLU A 123 -16.49 -4.90 11.45
N THR A 124 -17.14 -3.77 11.76
CA THR A 124 -16.74 -2.44 11.34
C THR A 124 -16.66 -1.53 12.56
N PHE A 125 -15.74 -0.59 12.52
CA PHE A 125 -15.53 0.37 13.60
C PHE A 125 -14.96 1.69 13.07
N GLU A 126 -15.09 2.76 13.85
CA GLU A 126 -14.56 4.07 13.50
C GLU A 126 -13.44 4.47 14.46
N ILE A 127 -12.37 5.06 13.91
CA ILE A 127 -11.27 5.65 14.66
C ILE A 127 -10.95 6.99 14.02
N ASP A 128 -10.99 8.06 14.80
CA ASP A 128 -10.71 9.43 14.33
C ASP A 128 -11.52 9.82 13.08
N GLY A 129 -12.79 9.41 13.02
CA GLY A 129 -13.69 9.71 11.90
C GLY A 129 -13.47 8.85 10.66
N ASN A 130 -12.55 7.91 10.69
CA ASN A 130 -12.30 6.98 9.60
C ASN A 130 -12.93 5.63 9.89
N LYS A 131 -13.45 4.98 8.84
CA LYS A 131 -14.09 3.69 8.93
C LYS A 131 -13.10 2.57 8.64
N TYR A 132 -13.10 1.56 9.50
CA TYR A 132 -12.20 0.40 9.41
C TYR A 132 -12.97 -0.90 9.51
N ARG A 133 -12.39 -1.98 9.01
CA ARG A 133 -12.87 -3.34 9.24
C ARG A 133 -11.71 -4.33 9.18
N TRP A 134 -11.93 -5.50 9.77
CA TRP A 134 -11.05 -6.65 9.58
C TRP A 134 -11.55 -7.47 8.40
N MET A 135 -10.65 -7.84 7.50
CA MET A 135 -10.97 -8.69 6.35
C MET A 135 -10.05 -9.89 6.29
N SER A 136 -10.63 -11.06 6.04
CA SER A 136 -9.86 -12.26 5.73
C SER A 136 -9.26 -12.15 4.32
N VAL A 137 -8.23 -12.97 4.06
CA VAL A 137 -7.65 -13.06 2.71
C VAL A 137 -8.72 -13.46 1.69
N GLN A 138 -9.59 -14.39 2.05
CA GLN A 138 -10.69 -14.84 1.17
C GLN A 138 -11.68 -13.74 0.82
N GLU A 139 -12.05 -12.90 1.80
CA GLU A 139 -12.91 -11.75 1.57
C GLU A 139 -12.26 -10.74 0.62
N MET A 140 -10.96 -10.46 0.79
CA MET A 140 -10.21 -9.56 -0.08
C MET A 140 -10.08 -10.11 -1.50
N GLU A 141 -9.80 -11.41 -1.65
CA GLU A 141 -9.67 -12.07 -2.95
C GLU A 141 -10.97 -12.13 -3.74
N SER A 142 -12.11 -12.13 -3.06
CA SER A 142 -13.42 -12.12 -3.70
C SER A 142 -13.88 -10.74 -4.19
N ASP A 143 -13.14 -9.68 -3.86
CA ASP A 143 -13.43 -8.31 -4.27
C ASP A 143 -12.39 -7.85 -5.31
N GLU A 144 -12.82 -7.77 -6.57
CA GLU A 144 -11.94 -7.39 -7.69
C GLU A 144 -11.31 -5.99 -7.49
N ARG A 145 -12.04 -5.07 -6.89
CA ARG A 145 -11.58 -3.71 -6.64
C ARG A 145 -10.44 -3.69 -5.63
N ILE A 146 -10.59 -4.44 -4.56
CA ILE A 146 -9.55 -4.60 -3.53
C ILE A 146 -8.30 -5.25 -4.13
N MET A 147 -8.48 -6.29 -4.93
CA MET A 147 -7.35 -7.00 -5.57
C MET A 147 -6.60 -6.10 -6.54
N GLU A 148 -7.32 -5.27 -7.30
CA GLU A 148 -6.71 -4.33 -8.23
C GLU A 148 -5.85 -3.27 -7.54
N ILE A 149 -6.32 -2.76 -6.39
CA ILE A 149 -5.65 -1.66 -5.66
C ILE A 149 -4.53 -2.18 -4.76
N ASN A 150 -4.73 -3.34 -4.13
CA ASN A 150 -3.82 -3.90 -3.12
C ASN A 150 -2.92 -5.02 -3.67
N ASP A 151 -2.67 -5.08 -4.95
CA ASP A 151 -1.94 -6.18 -5.61
C ASP A 151 -0.61 -6.51 -4.92
N MET A 152 0.20 -5.51 -4.60
CA MET A 152 1.50 -5.71 -3.96
C MET A 152 1.38 -6.40 -2.59
N VAL A 153 0.40 -5.99 -1.78
CA VAL A 153 0.21 -6.58 -0.45
C VAL A 153 -0.31 -8.00 -0.59
N ASN A 154 -1.26 -8.22 -1.48
CA ASN A 154 -1.82 -9.54 -1.73
C ASN A 154 -0.77 -10.53 -2.25
N ASP A 155 0.13 -10.10 -3.11
CA ASP A 155 1.25 -10.91 -3.60
C ASP A 155 2.18 -11.33 -2.44
N ASN A 156 2.44 -10.43 -1.49
CA ASN A 156 3.24 -10.75 -0.31
C ASN A 156 2.53 -11.70 0.66
N ILE A 157 1.22 -11.58 0.80
CA ILE A 157 0.41 -12.54 1.56
C ILE A 157 0.51 -13.91 0.94
N ASN A 158 0.30 -14.02 -0.37
CA ASN A 158 0.33 -15.30 -1.11
C ASN A 158 1.71 -15.93 -1.12
N SER A 159 2.78 -15.14 -1.10
CA SER A 159 4.17 -15.63 -0.97
C SER A 159 4.57 -15.93 0.47
N LYS A 160 3.66 -15.83 1.44
CA LYS A 160 3.86 -16.10 2.87
C LYS A 160 4.89 -15.20 3.54
N LYS A 161 5.11 -13.99 3.05
CA LYS A 161 5.98 -12.99 3.68
C LYS A 161 5.27 -12.22 4.81
N LEU A 162 3.97 -12.29 4.85
CA LEU A 162 3.10 -11.64 5.84
C LEU A 162 2.38 -12.63 6.74
#